data_bf52b98ff3b3518a252b7ba66ba9c456
#
_entry.id   bf52b98ff3b3518a252b7ba66ba9c456
#
_cell.length_a   1.000
_cell.length_b   1.000
_cell.length_c   1.000
_cell.angle_alpha   90.00
_cell.angle_beta   90.00
_cell.angle_gamma   90.00
#
_symmetry.space_group_name_H-M   'P 1'
#
loop_
_entity.id
_entity.type
_entity.pdbx_description
1 polymer ?
#
loop_
_entity_poly.entity_id
_entity_poly.type
_entity_poly.pdbx_seq_one_letter_code
_entity_poly.pdbx_strand_id
1 'polypeptide(L)'
;MVSLGCQPAEPEANSDSGAKKVATFEGGEVTEGELQQFAQQSGLGELDPKSPEYETAVQQVMPQLVGIEIAKTYAQEQGITVSDKEVDQELETIKKQVGEQARASGQDLEDQEAFDQALEQNKISEEELRQDIQENLPVQQVQEKVAGDAEPSEEEVQKFYDENKTAQFTQPAQRCMRHILFTKDQKEKAEEVKGQLQDDGDFAALAKENSQDPGSAEKGGDLGCLGKGETVPPFEKAAFAAETGEVVGPVETEFGFHLIEVTEIREEQTQPLDEVEPQIIDQLAATQQEEAFTKWIEDQEQKRNVKYLPGYKPAAQG
;
A
#
# COMPACT_ATOMS: atom_id res chain seq x y z
N MET A 1 -5.21 57.51 34.74
CA MET A 1 -4.40 56.29 34.50
C MET A 1 -5.39 55.16 34.33
N VAL A 2 -5.66 54.78 33.09
CA VAL A 2 -6.61 53.74 32.76
C VAL A 2 -5.79 52.55 32.35
N SER A 3 -5.91 51.45 33.12
CA SER A 3 -5.29 50.16 32.82
C SER A 3 -6.21 49.39 31.87
N LEU A 4 -5.75 49.19 30.61
CA LEU A 4 -6.37 48.25 29.71
C LEU A 4 -5.81 46.84 30.00
N GLY A 5 -6.65 46.00 30.60
CA GLY A 5 -6.40 44.57 30.67
C GLY A 5 -6.77 43.91 29.32
N CYS A 6 -5.79 43.37 28.62
CA CYS A 6 -6.03 42.39 27.58
C CYS A 6 -6.41 41.07 28.23
N GLN A 7 -7.66 40.65 28.08
CA GLN A 7 -8.06 39.27 28.31
C GLN A 7 -7.69 38.47 27.06
N PRO A 8 -7.09 37.28 27.19
CA PRO A 8 -6.97 36.36 26.08
C PRO A 8 -8.36 35.88 25.69
N ALA A 9 -8.63 35.85 24.38
CA ALA A 9 -9.84 35.28 23.83
C ALA A 9 -9.82 33.78 24.15
N GLU A 10 -10.82 33.35 24.92
CA GLU A 10 -11.15 31.93 25.04
C GLU A 10 -11.53 31.41 23.65
N PRO A 11 -11.08 30.21 23.23
CA PRO A 11 -11.59 29.59 22.02
C PRO A 11 -13.08 29.30 22.25
N GLU A 12 -13.93 29.88 21.42
CA GLU A 12 -15.34 29.54 21.39
C GLU A 12 -15.44 28.04 21.06
N ALA A 13 -15.66 27.23 22.08
CA ALA A 13 -16.05 25.84 21.92
C ALA A 13 -17.38 25.83 21.14
N ASN A 14 -17.32 25.35 19.91
CA ASN A 14 -18.49 25.15 19.06
C ASN A 14 -19.30 23.95 19.61
N SER A 15 -20.03 24.16 20.69
CA SER A 15 -20.70 23.14 21.48
C SER A 15 -22.01 22.61 20.85
N ASP A 16 -22.30 22.96 19.59
CA ASP A 16 -23.56 22.58 18.92
C ASP A 16 -23.39 21.56 17.77
N SER A 17 -22.16 21.34 17.27
CA SER A 17 -21.91 20.39 16.19
C SER A 17 -21.97 18.91 16.63
N GLY A 18 -21.62 18.63 17.89
CA GLY A 18 -21.69 17.28 18.45
C GLY A 18 -23.11 16.75 18.68
N ALA A 19 -24.09 17.65 18.80
CA ALA A 19 -25.50 17.27 19.08
C ALA A 19 -26.33 17.03 17.81
N LYS A 20 -25.88 17.46 16.63
CA LYS A 20 -26.61 17.27 15.38
C LYS A 20 -26.41 15.84 14.86
N LYS A 21 -27.54 15.12 14.72
CA LYS A 21 -27.53 13.74 14.22
C LYS A 21 -27.41 13.70 12.70
N VAL A 22 -26.65 12.76 12.18
CA VAL A 22 -26.50 12.48 10.74
C VAL A 22 -27.10 11.12 10.37
N ALA A 23 -27.13 10.16 11.31
CA ALA A 23 -27.86 8.92 11.20
C ALA A 23 -28.42 8.50 12.58
N THR A 24 -29.46 7.64 12.59
CA THR A 24 -30.03 7.06 13.80
C THR A 24 -30.34 5.59 13.58
N PHE A 25 -30.24 4.81 14.66
CA PHE A 25 -30.59 3.38 14.63
C PHE A 25 -31.09 2.93 16.01
N GLU A 26 -31.70 1.76 16.11
CA GLU A 26 -32.15 1.25 17.40
C GLU A 26 -30.93 0.93 18.29
N GLY A 27 -30.83 1.66 19.41
CA GLY A 27 -29.73 1.57 20.36
C GLY A 27 -28.68 2.67 20.24
N GLY A 28 -28.69 3.50 19.18
CA GLY A 28 -27.67 4.54 19.01
C GLY A 28 -27.97 5.56 17.90
N GLU A 29 -27.01 6.42 17.71
CA GLU A 29 -27.04 7.48 16.70
C GLU A 29 -25.62 7.80 16.24
N VAL A 30 -25.49 8.43 15.11
CA VAL A 30 -24.25 9.04 14.61
C VAL A 30 -24.43 10.54 14.57
N THR A 31 -23.46 11.26 15.14
CA THR A 31 -23.48 12.72 15.22
C THR A 31 -22.59 13.35 14.15
N GLU A 32 -22.82 14.64 13.90
CA GLU A 32 -21.96 15.42 12.99
C GLU A 32 -20.53 15.56 13.52
N GLY A 33 -20.33 15.54 14.85
CA GLY A 33 -19.02 15.55 15.48
C GLY A 33 -18.21 14.28 15.18
N GLU A 34 -18.83 13.09 15.32
CA GLU A 34 -18.23 11.80 14.98
C GLU A 34 -17.90 11.71 13.48
N LEU A 35 -18.79 12.23 12.63
CA LEU A 35 -18.52 12.31 11.19
C LEU A 35 -17.31 13.22 10.90
N GLN A 36 -17.20 14.36 11.55
CA GLN A 36 -16.05 15.28 11.36
C GLN A 36 -14.75 14.66 11.83
N GLN A 37 -14.76 13.98 12.97
CA GLN A 37 -13.57 13.26 13.48
C GLN A 37 -13.17 12.15 12.51
N PHE A 38 -14.11 11.33 12.07
CA PHE A 38 -13.88 10.27 11.08
C PHE A 38 -13.35 10.82 9.74
N ALA A 39 -13.94 11.93 9.27
CA ALA A 39 -13.49 12.59 8.04
C ALA A 39 -12.04 13.11 8.15
N GLN A 40 -11.63 13.64 9.29
CA GLN A 40 -10.24 14.07 9.52
C GLN A 40 -9.27 12.88 9.47
N GLN A 41 -9.61 11.76 10.11
CA GLN A 41 -8.79 10.54 10.10
C GLN A 41 -8.72 9.89 8.70
N SER A 42 -9.80 10.01 7.91
CA SER A 42 -9.90 9.46 6.55
C SER A 42 -9.34 10.37 5.45
N GLY A 43 -8.67 11.48 5.79
CA GLY A 43 -8.12 12.43 4.83
C GLY A 43 -9.15 13.33 4.14
N LEU A 44 -10.41 13.27 4.55
CA LEU A 44 -11.49 14.13 4.02
C LEU A 44 -11.53 15.51 4.68
N GLY A 45 -10.79 15.71 5.77
CA GLY A 45 -10.75 16.98 6.53
C GLY A 45 -10.16 18.17 5.74
N GLU A 46 -9.49 17.91 4.60
CA GLU A 46 -8.96 18.95 3.72
C GLU A 46 -10.01 19.49 2.72
N LEU A 47 -11.15 18.81 2.56
CA LEU A 47 -12.22 19.23 1.66
C LEU A 47 -13.08 20.34 2.31
N ASP A 48 -13.53 21.29 1.50
CA ASP A 48 -14.49 22.30 1.96
C ASP A 48 -15.83 21.58 2.30
N PRO A 49 -16.32 21.66 3.56
CA PRO A 49 -17.57 21.03 3.97
C PRO A 49 -18.82 21.44 3.17
N LYS A 50 -18.72 22.50 2.37
CA LYS A 50 -19.81 22.99 1.52
C LYS A 50 -19.64 22.58 0.05
N SER A 51 -18.58 21.86 -0.29
CA SER A 51 -18.31 21.43 -1.66
C SER A 51 -19.11 20.18 -2.03
N PRO A 52 -19.48 19.99 -3.30
CA PRO A 52 -20.10 18.76 -3.78
C PRO A 52 -19.20 17.53 -3.61
N GLU A 53 -17.87 17.74 -3.65
CA GLU A 53 -16.86 16.70 -3.43
C GLU A 53 -16.92 16.18 -2.00
N TYR A 54 -17.05 17.07 -1.01
CA TYR A 54 -17.23 16.68 0.39
C TYR A 54 -18.55 15.92 0.60
N GLU A 55 -19.67 16.40 0.01
CA GLU A 55 -20.95 15.70 0.10
C GLU A 55 -20.85 14.28 -0.47
N THR A 56 -20.19 14.12 -1.62
CA THR A 56 -19.98 12.81 -2.24
C THR A 56 -19.12 11.91 -1.36
N ALA A 57 -18.03 12.43 -0.83
CA ALA A 57 -17.12 11.69 0.04
C ALA A 57 -17.82 11.27 1.34
N VAL A 58 -18.62 12.15 1.96
CA VAL A 58 -19.43 11.82 3.13
C VAL A 58 -20.40 10.67 2.84
N GLN A 59 -21.08 10.69 1.69
CA GLN A 59 -21.99 9.61 1.31
C GLN A 59 -21.28 8.26 1.14
N GLN A 60 -20.00 8.25 0.78
CA GLN A 60 -19.19 7.04 0.65
C GLN A 60 -18.74 6.48 2.01
N VAL A 61 -18.42 7.34 2.98
CA VAL A 61 -17.90 6.92 4.29
C VAL A 61 -18.98 6.69 5.33
N MET A 62 -20.21 7.20 5.13
CA MET A 62 -21.31 7.05 6.07
C MET A 62 -21.66 5.61 6.43
N PRO A 63 -21.67 4.63 5.50
CA PRO A 63 -21.91 3.22 5.89
C PRO A 63 -20.85 2.68 6.84
N GLN A 64 -19.60 3.02 6.61
CA GLN A 64 -18.50 2.59 7.47
C GLN A 64 -18.61 3.18 8.88
N LEU A 65 -18.90 4.49 8.97
CA LEU A 65 -19.07 5.16 10.26
C LEU A 65 -20.28 4.60 11.04
N VAL A 66 -21.41 4.40 10.37
CA VAL A 66 -22.60 3.77 10.96
C VAL A 66 -22.29 2.35 11.42
N GLY A 67 -21.54 1.58 10.63
CA GLY A 67 -21.10 0.22 10.98
C GLY A 67 -20.24 0.20 12.26
N ILE A 68 -19.30 1.13 12.38
CA ILE A 68 -18.47 1.30 13.59
C ILE A 68 -19.33 1.60 14.82
N GLU A 69 -20.28 2.53 14.72
CA GLU A 69 -21.14 2.89 15.85
C GLU A 69 -22.13 1.78 16.23
N ILE A 70 -22.60 1.00 15.27
CA ILE A 70 -23.36 -0.23 15.51
C ILE A 70 -22.51 -1.26 16.26
N ALA A 71 -21.26 -1.47 15.85
CA ALA A 71 -20.35 -2.40 16.50
C ALA A 71 -20.01 -1.96 17.94
N LYS A 72 -19.76 -0.67 18.18
CA LYS A 72 -19.58 -0.10 19.53
C LYS A 72 -20.81 -0.33 20.39
N THR A 73 -22.01 -0.04 19.86
CA THR A 73 -23.28 -0.28 20.56
C THR A 73 -23.45 -1.76 20.91
N TYR A 74 -23.18 -2.65 19.95
CA TYR A 74 -23.23 -4.10 20.20
C TYR A 74 -22.21 -4.55 21.26
N ALA A 75 -20.99 -4.01 21.22
CA ALA A 75 -19.98 -4.30 22.25
C ALA A 75 -20.52 -3.95 23.65
N GLN A 76 -21.11 -2.76 23.82
CA GLN A 76 -21.73 -2.33 25.09
C GLN A 76 -22.87 -3.25 25.53
N GLU A 77 -23.79 -3.61 24.62
CA GLU A 77 -24.90 -4.53 24.87
C GLU A 77 -24.42 -5.95 25.30
N GLN A 78 -23.28 -6.38 24.75
CA GLN A 78 -22.67 -7.68 25.07
C GLN A 78 -21.74 -7.64 26.30
N GLY A 79 -21.54 -6.46 26.91
CA GLY A 79 -20.61 -6.28 28.02
C GLY A 79 -19.14 -6.48 27.64
N ILE A 80 -18.80 -6.27 26.36
CA ILE A 80 -17.42 -6.26 25.88
C ILE A 80 -16.79 -4.95 26.36
N THR A 81 -15.79 -5.06 27.24
CA THR A 81 -15.08 -3.92 27.84
C THR A 81 -13.59 -4.15 27.70
N VAL A 82 -12.88 -3.10 27.35
CA VAL A 82 -11.42 -3.09 27.22
C VAL A 82 -10.79 -2.62 28.52
N SER A 83 -9.85 -3.39 29.03
CA SER A 83 -9.06 -3.03 30.22
C SER A 83 -7.80 -2.24 29.83
N ASP A 84 -7.26 -1.45 30.77
CA ASP A 84 -6.00 -0.73 30.58
C ASP A 84 -4.85 -1.68 30.18
N LYS A 85 -4.88 -2.92 30.66
CA LYS A 85 -3.91 -3.94 30.30
C LYS A 85 -4.00 -4.32 28.82
N GLU A 86 -5.20 -4.43 28.26
CA GLU A 86 -5.38 -4.74 26.83
C GLU A 86 -4.95 -3.56 25.97
N VAL A 87 -5.20 -2.32 26.40
CA VAL A 87 -4.69 -1.11 25.75
C VAL A 87 -3.15 -1.11 25.77
N ASP A 88 -2.52 -1.43 26.90
CA ASP A 88 -1.06 -1.53 27.01
C ASP A 88 -0.49 -2.60 26.08
N GLN A 89 -1.16 -3.75 25.96
CA GLN A 89 -0.72 -4.84 25.09
C GLN A 89 -0.82 -4.43 23.61
N GLU A 90 -1.90 -3.78 23.21
CA GLU A 90 -2.07 -3.30 21.83
C GLU A 90 -1.04 -2.23 21.50
N LEU A 91 -0.79 -1.30 22.42
CA LEU A 91 0.25 -0.28 22.25
C LEU A 91 1.65 -0.90 22.04
N GLU A 92 1.99 -1.93 22.80
CA GLU A 92 3.26 -2.66 22.63
C GLU A 92 3.31 -3.42 21.29
N THR A 93 2.18 -3.91 20.80
CA THR A 93 2.09 -4.53 19.47
C THR A 93 2.35 -3.50 18.37
N ILE A 94 1.72 -2.34 18.47
CA ILE A 94 1.93 -1.23 17.52
C ILE A 94 3.41 -0.77 17.53
N LYS A 95 4.04 -0.63 18.72
CA LYS A 95 5.45 -0.28 18.83
C LYS A 95 6.37 -1.25 18.08
N LYS A 96 6.13 -2.55 18.24
CA LYS A 96 6.90 -3.59 17.53
C LYS A 96 6.70 -3.52 16.02
N GLN A 97 5.46 -3.38 15.56
CA GLN A 97 5.15 -3.30 14.13
C GLN A 97 5.82 -2.09 13.47
N VAL A 98 5.78 -0.91 14.13
CA VAL A 98 6.44 0.31 13.66
C VAL A 98 7.97 0.11 13.60
N GLY A 99 8.58 -0.52 14.61
CA GLY A 99 9.99 -0.84 14.63
C GLY A 99 10.40 -1.81 13.53
N GLU A 100 9.62 -2.86 13.29
CA GLU A 100 9.84 -3.81 12.19
C GLU A 100 9.74 -3.14 10.82
N GLN A 101 8.75 -2.26 10.63
CA GLN A 101 8.59 -1.50 9.39
C GLN A 101 9.76 -0.52 9.15
N ALA A 102 10.25 0.14 10.19
CA ALA A 102 11.42 1.00 10.11
C ALA A 102 12.66 0.21 9.65
N ARG A 103 12.92 -0.94 10.27
CA ARG A 103 14.03 -1.84 9.89
C ARG A 103 13.88 -2.36 8.46
N ALA A 104 12.69 -2.75 8.05
CA ALA A 104 12.41 -3.18 6.67
C ALA A 104 12.67 -2.07 5.64
N SER A 105 12.52 -0.80 6.04
CA SER A 105 12.82 0.38 5.23
C SER A 105 14.31 0.81 5.30
N GLY A 106 15.18 0.02 5.94
CA GLY A 106 16.61 0.28 6.05
C GLY A 106 16.99 1.28 7.16
N GLN A 107 16.09 1.58 8.08
CA GLN A 107 16.37 2.39 9.26
C GLN A 107 16.81 1.48 10.41
N ASP A 108 17.95 1.78 11.03
CA ASP A 108 18.45 1.02 12.19
C ASP A 108 18.00 1.71 13.48
N LEU A 109 16.68 1.55 13.78
CA LEU A 109 16.03 2.16 14.94
C LEU A 109 15.52 1.07 15.90
N GLU A 110 15.60 1.34 17.20
CA GLU A 110 14.90 0.56 18.22
C GLU A 110 13.38 0.83 18.14
N ASP A 111 12.56 -0.15 18.58
CA ASP A 111 11.10 -0.07 18.47
C ASP A 111 10.53 1.21 19.09
N GLN A 112 11.00 1.62 20.28
CA GLN A 112 10.56 2.85 20.93
C GLN A 112 10.95 4.12 20.15
N GLU A 113 12.15 4.14 19.57
CA GLU A 113 12.63 5.31 18.81
C GLU A 113 11.85 5.46 17.49
N ALA A 114 11.59 4.35 16.80
CA ALA A 114 10.76 4.33 15.61
C ALA A 114 9.32 4.77 15.92
N PHE A 115 8.78 4.32 17.05
CA PHE A 115 7.44 4.69 17.52
C PHE A 115 7.34 6.19 17.86
N ASP A 116 8.29 6.74 18.60
CA ASP A 116 8.31 8.18 18.93
C ASP A 116 8.37 9.05 17.67
N GLN A 117 9.17 8.66 16.68
CA GLN A 117 9.22 9.32 15.38
C GLN A 117 7.90 9.23 14.61
N ALA A 118 7.24 8.08 14.65
CA ALA A 118 5.93 7.91 14.02
C ALA A 118 4.86 8.79 14.65
N LEU A 119 4.84 8.92 15.99
CA LEU A 119 3.93 9.83 16.70
C LEU A 119 4.19 11.28 16.30
N GLU A 120 5.45 11.71 16.25
CA GLU A 120 5.82 13.07 15.86
C GLU A 120 5.41 13.39 14.41
N GLN A 121 5.66 12.46 13.47
CA GLN A 121 5.28 12.62 12.07
C GLN A 121 3.77 12.75 11.89
N ASN A 122 3.00 11.98 12.64
CA ASN A 122 1.53 12.00 12.60
C ASN A 122 0.94 13.09 13.50
N LYS A 123 1.76 13.81 14.28
CA LYS A 123 1.35 14.87 15.21
C LYS A 123 0.32 14.42 16.24
N ILE A 124 0.46 13.20 16.72
CA ILE A 124 -0.37 12.63 17.79
C ILE A 124 0.51 12.31 19.01
N SER A 125 -0.09 12.37 20.19
CA SER A 125 0.55 11.96 21.44
C SER A 125 0.27 10.47 21.73
N GLU A 126 1.11 9.85 22.56
CA GLU A 126 0.84 8.48 23.04
C GLU A 126 -0.49 8.40 23.79
N GLU A 127 -0.88 9.46 24.53
CA GLU A 127 -2.15 9.51 25.24
C GLU A 127 -3.36 9.52 24.29
N GLU A 128 -3.29 10.30 23.20
CA GLU A 128 -4.32 10.28 22.16
C GLU A 128 -4.40 8.91 21.48
N LEU A 129 -3.26 8.28 21.18
CA LEU A 129 -3.25 6.93 20.62
C LEU A 129 -3.85 5.92 21.59
N ARG A 130 -3.57 6.02 22.89
CA ARG A 130 -4.18 5.15 23.91
C ARG A 130 -5.70 5.30 23.96
N GLN A 131 -6.18 6.53 23.85
CA GLN A 131 -7.61 6.80 23.80
C GLN A 131 -8.22 6.20 22.52
N ASP A 132 -7.59 6.38 21.38
CA ASP A 132 -8.03 5.77 20.10
C ASP A 132 -8.07 4.24 20.19
N ILE A 133 -7.07 3.60 20.80
CA ILE A 133 -7.07 2.15 21.05
C ILE A 133 -8.26 1.77 21.93
N GLN A 134 -8.48 2.49 23.03
CA GLN A 134 -9.56 2.20 23.95
C GLN A 134 -10.95 2.32 23.32
N GLU A 135 -11.13 3.26 22.38
CA GLU A 135 -12.38 3.47 21.65
C GLU A 135 -12.62 2.43 20.54
N ASN A 136 -11.54 1.95 19.89
CA ASN A 136 -11.64 1.09 18.71
C ASN A 136 -11.42 -0.41 19.00
N LEU A 137 -10.69 -0.77 20.05
CA LEU A 137 -10.44 -2.16 20.41
C LEU A 137 -11.74 -2.97 20.67
N PRO A 138 -12.83 -2.40 21.25
CA PRO A 138 -14.10 -3.10 21.37
C PRO A 138 -14.71 -3.48 20.01
N VAL A 139 -14.53 -2.64 18.96
CA VAL A 139 -15.00 -2.92 17.60
C VAL A 139 -14.23 -4.10 17.01
N GLN A 140 -12.90 -4.12 17.19
CA GLN A 140 -12.06 -5.24 16.77
C GLN A 140 -12.47 -6.55 17.47
N GLN A 141 -12.71 -6.52 18.78
CA GLN A 141 -13.19 -7.69 19.52
C GLN A 141 -14.58 -8.17 19.04
N VAL A 142 -15.45 -7.26 18.60
CA VAL A 142 -16.71 -7.63 17.96
C VAL A 142 -16.45 -8.28 16.61
N GLN A 143 -15.54 -7.75 15.81
CA GLN A 143 -15.16 -8.30 14.52
C GLN A 143 -14.62 -9.74 14.67
N GLU A 144 -13.69 -9.95 15.57
CA GLU A 144 -13.15 -11.28 15.88
C GLU A 144 -14.24 -12.27 16.35
N LYS A 145 -15.12 -11.81 17.26
CA LYS A 145 -16.23 -12.63 17.77
C LYS A 145 -17.23 -13.01 16.69
N VAL A 146 -17.52 -12.11 15.76
CA VAL A 146 -18.50 -12.31 14.68
C VAL A 146 -17.92 -13.16 13.56
N ALA A 147 -16.67 -12.93 13.21
CA ALA A 147 -15.98 -13.69 12.18
C ALA A 147 -15.70 -15.13 12.63
N GLY A 148 -15.53 -15.34 13.95
CA GLY A 148 -15.10 -16.63 14.50
C GLY A 148 -13.69 -16.99 14.07
N ASP A 149 -13.33 -18.25 14.25
CA ASP A 149 -12.06 -18.78 13.78
C ASP A 149 -12.17 -19.03 12.26
N ALA A 150 -11.84 -18.02 11.47
CA ALA A 150 -11.76 -18.15 10.02
C ALA A 150 -10.49 -18.96 9.69
N GLU A 151 -10.66 -20.23 9.44
CA GLU A 151 -9.59 -21.11 8.97
C GLU A 151 -9.86 -21.45 7.49
N PRO A 152 -9.11 -20.83 6.55
CA PRO A 152 -9.22 -21.20 5.14
C PRO A 152 -8.90 -22.67 4.94
N SER A 153 -9.70 -23.35 4.11
CA SER A 153 -9.47 -24.74 3.77
C SER A 153 -8.24 -24.90 2.87
N GLU A 154 -7.61 -26.08 2.89
CA GLU A 154 -6.49 -26.40 2.00
C GLU A 154 -6.86 -26.18 0.50
N GLU A 155 -8.12 -26.42 0.13
CA GLU A 155 -8.61 -26.17 -1.25
C GLU A 155 -8.64 -24.68 -1.60
N GLU A 156 -9.04 -23.81 -0.66
CA GLU A 156 -9.01 -22.35 -0.86
C GLU A 156 -7.58 -21.82 -0.96
N VAL A 157 -6.69 -22.32 -0.11
CA VAL A 157 -5.26 -21.96 -0.14
C VAL A 157 -4.63 -22.38 -1.46
N GLN A 158 -4.85 -23.61 -1.91
CA GLN A 158 -4.33 -24.12 -3.19
C GLN A 158 -4.89 -23.31 -4.36
N LYS A 159 -6.20 -23.04 -4.36
CA LYS A 159 -6.86 -22.24 -5.39
C LYS A 159 -6.28 -20.83 -5.46
N PHE A 160 -6.13 -20.17 -4.31
CA PHE A 160 -5.54 -18.82 -4.25
C PHE A 160 -4.13 -18.80 -4.83
N TYR A 161 -3.30 -19.78 -4.45
CA TYR A 161 -1.96 -19.92 -4.99
C TYR A 161 -1.96 -20.09 -6.51
N ASP A 162 -2.77 -21.00 -7.03
CA ASP A 162 -2.82 -21.29 -8.48
C ASP A 162 -3.30 -20.07 -9.28
N GLU A 163 -4.31 -19.35 -8.79
CA GLU A 163 -4.85 -18.15 -9.44
C GLU A 163 -3.87 -16.96 -9.38
N ASN A 164 -3.04 -16.87 -8.34
CA ASN A 164 -2.13 -15.74 -8.13
C ASN A 164 -0.66 -16.08 -8.38
N LYS A 165 -0.34 -17.33 -8.73
CA LYS A 165 1.01 -17.87 -8.89
C LYS A 165 1.93 -16.96 -9.70
N THR A 166 1.48 -16.57 -10.89
CA THR A 166 2.29 -15.75 -11.82
C THR A 166 2.43 -14.30 -11.33
N ALA A 167 1.38 -13.74 -10.74
CA ALA A 167 1.35 -12.32 -10.37
C ALA A 167 2.03 -12.03 -9.03
N GLN A 168 1.90 -12.94 -8.05
CA GLN A 168 2.37 -12.69 -6.68
C GLN A 168 3.57 -13.55 -6.29
N PHE A 169 3.65 -14.79 -6.79
CA PHE A 169 4.64 -15.77 -6.33
C PHE A 169 5.71 -16.11 -7.37
N THR A 170 5.69 -15.44 -8.54
CA THR A 170 6.69 -15.66 -9.58
C THR A 170 7.47 -14.38 -9.87
N GLN A 171 8.77 -14.44 -9.68
CA GLN A 171 9.69 -13.44 -10.19
C GLN A 171 10.02 -13.78 -11.64
N PRO A 172 9.68 -12.89 -12.58
CA PRO A 172 9.92 -13.17 -14.01
C PRO A 172 11.41 -13.24 -14.33
N ALA A 173 11.76 -13.97 -15.37
CA ALA A 173 13.12 -13.99 -15.87
C ALA A 173 13.57 -12.60 -16.31
N GLN A 174 14.79 -12.22 -15.93
CA GLN A 174 15.41 -10.95 -16.29
C GLN A 174 16.81 -11.17 -16.88
N ARG A 175 17.24 -10.21 -17.69
CA ARG A 175 18.61 -10.09 -18.18
C ARG A 175 19.17 -8.75 -17.74
N CYS A 176 20.24 -8.75 -16.93
CA CYS A 176 20.99 -7.53 -16.68
C CYS A 176 21.97 -7.37 -17.86
N MET A 177 21.96 -6.19 -18.46
CA MET A 177 22.65 -6.00 -19.72
C MET A 177 23.19 -4.58 -19.88
N ARG A 178 24.18 -4.46 -20.76
CA ARG A 178 24.67 -3.19 -21.25
C ARG A 178 24.71 -3.18 -22.76
N HIS A 179 24.59 -2.01 -23.39
CA HIS A 179 24.58 -1.90 -24.84
C HIS A 179 25.39 -0.70 -25.36
N ILE A 180 25.74 -0.77 -26.66
CA ILE A 180 26.27 0.34 -27.44
C ILE A 180 25.35 0.54 -28.63
N LEU A 181 24.75 1.72 -28.75
CA LEU A 181 23.87 2.09 -29.84
C LEU A 181 24.65 2.84 -30.93
N PHE A 182 24.48 2.43 -32.17
CA PHE A 182 25.00 3.11 -33.37
C PHE A 182 23.82 3.53 -34.24
N THR A 183 23.97 4.66 -34.97
CA THR A 183 22.96 5.08 -35.94
C THR A 183 22.90 4.12 -37.13
N LYS A 184 21.80 4.18 -37.92
CA LYS A 184 21.54 3.24 -39.04
C LYS A 184 22.62 3.29 -40.12
N ASP A 185 23.37 4.38 -40.27
CA ASP A 185 24.46 4.55 -41.20
C ASP A 185 25.83 4.11 -40.68
N GLN A 186 25.90 3.67 -39.40
CA GLN A 186 27.14 3.29 -38.71
C GLN A 186 27.33 1.78 -38.54
N LYS A 187 26.73 0.95 -39.38
CA LYS A 187 26.85 -0.52 -39.27
C LYS A 187 28.29 -1.01 -39.29
N GLU A 188 29.13 -0.45 -40.18
CA GLU A 188 30.56 -0.81 -40.29
C GLU A 188 31.32 -0.47 -38.99
N LYS A 189 30.99 0.66 -38.37
CA LYS A 189 31.57 1.05 -37.08
C LYS A 189 31.12 0.10 -35.95
N ALA A 190 29.88 -0.34 -35.96
CA ALA A 190 29.40 -1.34 -35.00
C ALA A 190 30.17 -2.68 -35.13
N GLU A 191 30.45 -3.13 -36.35
CA GLU A 191 31.26 -4.32 -36.58
C GLU A 191 32.73 -4.13 -36.11
N GLU A 192 33.31 -2.95 -36.35
CA GLU A 192 34.66 -2.62 -35.86
C GLU A 192 34.73 -2.67 -34.32
N VAL A 193 33.78 -1.99 -33.63
CA VAL A 193 33.72 -1.98 -32.16
C VAL A 193 33.44 -3.38 -31.60
N LYS A 194 32.62 -4.18 -32.26
CA LYS A 194 32.44 -5.59 -31.92
C LYS A 194 33.75 -6.37 -31.96
N GLY A 195 34.56 -6.15 -33.00
CA GLY A 195 35.91 -6.75 -33.10
C GLY A 195 36.80 -6.34 -31.92
N GLN A 196 36.80 -5.06 -31.54
CA GLN A 196 37.55 -4.59 -30.37
C GLN A 196 37.09 -5.25 -29.05
N LEU A 197 35.77 -5.48 -28.91
CA LEU A 197 35.21 -6.18 -27.74
C LEU A 197 35.59 -7.66 -27.73
N GLN A 198 35.68 -8.29 -28.89
CA GLN A 198 36.19 -9.68 -29.00
C GLN A 198 37.67 -9.83 -28.70
N ASP A 199 38.48 -8.73 -28.85
CA ASP A 199 39.88 -8.63 -28.50
C ASP A 199 40.10 -8.08 -27.06
N ASP A 200 39.16 -8.37 -26.12
CA ASP A 200 39.18 -7.96 -24.73
C ASP A 200 39.10 -6.43 -24.48
N GLY A 201 38.48 -5.70 -25.40
CA GLY A 201 38.20 -4.26 -25.26
C GLY A 201 37.25 -3.97 -24.10
N ASP A 202 37.49 -2.87 -23.40
CA ASP A 202 36.62 -2.43 -22.29
C ASP A 202 35.27 -1.92 -22.84
N PHE A 203 34.21 -2.67 -22.57
CA PHE A 203 32.86 -2.36 -23.03
C PHE A 203 32.41 -1.00 -22.53
N ALA A 204 32.65 -0.66 -21.26
CA ALA A 204 32.20 0.62 -20.70
C ALA A 204 32.91 1.82 -21.31
N ALA A 205 34.21 1.69 -21.60
CA ALA A 205 34.96 2.74 -22.30
C ALA A 205 34.46 2.91 -23.75
N LEU A 206 34.26 1.79 -24.48
CA LEU A 206 33.75 1.81 -25.84
C LEU A 206 32.32 2.34 -25.92
N ALA A 207 31.46 2.04 -24.91
CA ALA A 207 30.12 2.60 -24.83
C ALA A 207 30.15 4.13 -24.66
N LYS A 208 30.99 4.66 -23.75
CA LYS A 208 31.15 6.11 -23.57
C LYS A 208 31.66 6.82 -24.81
N GLU A 209 32.55 6.18 -25.56
CA GLU A 209 33.13 6.76 -26.76
C GLU A 209 32.21 6.72 -27.96
N ASN A 210 31.43 5.65 -28.12
CA ASN A 210 30.76 5.33 -29.37
C ASN A 210 29.24 5.32 -29.32
N SER A 211 28.64 5.10 -28.11
CA SER A 211 27.20 4.93 -28.01
C SER A 211 26.43 6.23 -28.28
N GLN A 212 25.39 6.13 -29.08
CA GLN A 212 24.44 7.21 -29.37
C GLN A 212 23.21 7.19 -28.41
N ASP A 213 23.21 6.31 -27.40
CA ASP A 213 22.17 6.31 -26.37
C ASP A 213 22.53 7.26 -25.22
N PRO A 214 21.86 8.43 -25.11
CA PRO A 214 22.16 9.39 -24.07
C PRO A 214 21.81 8.90 -22.64
N GLY A 215 20.96 7.89 -22.53
CA GLY A 215 20.51 7.36 -21.24
C GLY A 215 21.54 6.46 -20.55
N SER A 216 22.31 5.70 -21.33
CA SER A 216 23.24 4.70 -20.82
C SER A 216 24.71 4.95 -21.21
N ALA A 217 25.03 5.70 -22.24
CA ALA A 217 26.39 5.89 -22.72
C ALA A 217 27.38 6.29 -21.61
N GLU A 218 27.06 7.31 -20.82
CA GLU A 218 27.91 7.79 -19.73
C GLU A 218 28.05 6.79 -18.57
N LYS A 219 27.10 5.87 -18.47
CA LYS A 219 27.11 4.76 -17.48
C LYS A 219 27.78 3.50 -18.04
N GLY A 220 28.53 3.64 -19.16
CA GLY A 220 29.20 2.50 -19.80
C GLY A 220 28.23 1.55 -20.52
N GLY A 221 27.07 2.08 -20.95
CA GLY A 221 26.04 1.34 -21.66
C GLY A 221 25.06 0.58 -20.78
N ASP A 222 25.15 0.69 -19.45
CA ASP A 222 24.33 -0.06 -18.49
C ASP A 222 22.84 0.28 -18.59
N LEU A 223 22.02 -0.76 -18.81
CA LEU A 223 20.55 -0.70 -18.88
C LEU A 223 19.88 -1.27 -17.62
N GLY A 224 20.67 -1.82 -16.68
CA GLY A 224 20.13 -2.58 -15.56
C GLY A 224 19.57 -3.94 -15.97
N CYS A 225 18.67 -4.48 -15.14
CA CYS A 225 18.05 -5.79 -15.37
C CYS A 225 16.64 -5.57 -15.89
N LEU A 226 16.38 -6.09 -17.10
CA LEU A 226 15.11 -5.93 -17.81
C LEU A 226 14.46 -7.30 -18.06
N GLY A 227 13.13 -7.31 -17.94
CA GLY A 227 12.28 -8.44 -18.23
C GLY A 227 11.86 -8.50 -19.70
N LYS A 228 11.10 -9.56 -20.06
CA LYS A 228 10.47 -9.65 -21.37
C LYS A 228 9.38 -8.58 -21.53
N GLY A 229 9.30 -7.97 -22.70
CA GLY A 229 8.36 -6.91 -23.03
C GLY A 229 8.85 -5.49 -22.70
N GLU A 230 10.03 -5.35 -22.08
CA GLU A 230 10.58 -4.04 -21.70
C GLU A 230 11.51 -3.42 -22.75
N THR A 231 11.85 -4.20 -23.79
CA THR A 231 12.68 -3.73 -24.91
C THR A 231 12.02 -4.06 -26.25
N VAL A 232 12.55 -3.45 -27.33
CA VAL A 232 12.03 -3.74 -28.69
C VAL A 232 12.32 -5.19 -29.09
N PRO A 233 11.41 -5.87 -29.85
CA PRO A 233 11.49 -7.31 -30.08
C PRO A 233 12.82 -7.83 -30.65
N PRO A 234 13.50 -7.17 -31.61
CA PRO A 234 14.79 -7.67 -32.08
C PRO A 234 15.89 -7.65 -31.02
N PHE A 235 15.91 -6.59 -30.19
CA PHE A 235 16.84 -6.43 -29.08
C PHE A 235 16.58 -7.50 -28.02
N GLU A 236 15.32 -7.63 -27.58
CA GLU A 236 14.90 -8.62 -26.58
C GLU A 236 15.29 -10.03 -26.99
N LYS A 237 14.96 -10.40 -28.23
CA LYS A 237 15.30 -11.74 -28.76
C LYS A 237 16.78 -12.02 -28.69
N ALA A 238 17.63 -11.06 -29.03
CA ALA A 238 19.08 -11.22 -29.00
C ALA A 238 19.60 -11.30 -27.55
N ALA A 239 19.12 -10.41 -26.66
CA ALA A 239 19.54 -10.38 -25.26
C ALA A 239 19.12 -11.66 -24.51
N PHE A 240 17.90 -12.16 -24.71
CA PHE A 240 17.43 -13.37 -24.04
C PHE A 240 18.01 -14.69 -24.62
N ALA A 241 18.63 -14.63 -25.79
CA ALA A 241 19.33 -15.78 -26.37
C ALA A 241 20.83 -15.82 -26.04
N ALA A 242 21.40 -14.71 -25.55
CA ALA A 242 22.83 -14.60 -25.25
C ALA A 242 23.17 -15.23 -23.90
N GLU A 243 24.40 -15.72 -23.79
CA GLU A 243 24.99 -16.18 -22.52
C GLU A 243 25.62 -15.01 -21.74
N THR A 244 25.86 -15.20 -20.45
CA THR A 244 26.54 -14.21 -19.62
C THR A 244 27.94 -13.93 -20.13
N GLY A 245 28.30 -12.65 -20.34
CA GLY A 245 29.57 -12.19 -20.89
C GLY A 245 29.64 -12.26 -22.42
N GLU A 246 28.59 -12.75 -23.09
CA GLU A 246 28.55 -12.78 -24.56
C GLU A 246 28.16 -11.42 -25.13
N VAL A 247 28.94 -10.92 -26.09
CA VAL A 247 28.61 -9.72 -26.88
C VAL A 247 27.94 -10.14 -28.18
N VAL A 248 26.65 -9.88 -28.26
CA VAL A 248 25.83 -10.18 -29.46
C VAL A 248 25.57 -8.93 -30.28
N GLY A 249 25.34 -9.11 -31.55
CA GLY A 249 25.06 -8.02 -32.49
C GLY A 249 26.08 -7.94 -33.65
N PRO A 250 26.03 -6.90 -34.48
CA PRO A 250 25.08 -5.78 -34.43
C PRO A 250 23.64 -6.22 -34.66
N VAL A 251 22.75 -5.89 -33.72
CA VAL A 251 21.30 -6.16 -33.80
C VAL A 251 20.62 -4.93 -34.37
N GLU A 252 19.91 -5.08 -35.47
CA GLU A 252 19.19 -3.98 -36.11
C GLU A 252 17.82 -3.77 -35.43
N THR A 253 17.54 -2.52 -35.08
CA THR A 253 16.25 -2.07 -34.54
C THR A 253 15.80 -0.78 -35.23
N GLU A 254 14.64 -0.25 -34.85
CA GLU A 254 14.19 1.05 -35.31
C GLU A 254 15.13 2.21 -34.89
N PHE A 255 15.88 2.06 -33.81
CA PHE A 255 16.83 3.06 -33.29
C PHE A 255 18.19 3.02 -33.98
N GLY A 256 18.57 1.88 -34.56
CA GLY A 256 19.87 1.67 -35.19
C GLY A 256 20.42 0.27 -34.94
N PHE A 257 21.75 0.16 -34.83
CA PHE A 257 22.43 -1.08 -34.55
C PHE A 257 22.92 -1.15 -33.11
N HIS A 258 22.69 -2.25 -32.43
CA HIS A 258 23.06 -2.46 -31.05
C HIS A 258 24.11 -3.56 -30.93
N LEU A 259 25.16 -3.29 -30.15
CA LEU A 259 25.96 -4.34 -29.52
C LEU A 259 25.45 -4.52 -28.11
N ILE A 260 25.14 -5.75 -27.71
CA ILE A 260 24.51 -6.06 -26.42
C ILE A 260 25.40 -7.07 -25.72
N GLU A 261 25.66 -6.84 -24.43
CA GLU A 261 26.31 -7.82 -23.56
C GLU A 261 25.42 -8.10 -22.37
N VAL A 262 25.12 -9.37 -22.12
CA VAL A 262 24.41 -9.81 -20.95
C VAL A 262 25.41 -9.99 -19.79
N THR A 263 25.23 -9.22 -18.72
CA THR A 263 26.13 -9.24 -17.56
C THR A 263 25.65 -10.22 -16.48
N GLU A 264 24.33 -10.46 -16.39
CA GLU A 264 23.73 -11.39 -15.44
C GLU A 264 22.43 -11.97 -16.01
N ILE A 265 22.22 -13.25 -15.78
CA ILE A 265 20.98 -13.94 -16.13
C ILE A 265 20.25 -14.28 -14.83
N ARG A 266 19.04 -13.76 -14.68
CA ARG A 266 18.10 -14.12 -13.61
C ARG A 266 17.00 -14.96 -14.23
N GLU A 267 16.98 -16.22 -13.90
CA GLU A 267 15.92 -17.11 -14.37
C GLU A 267 14.60 -16.86 -13.61
N GLU A 268 13.51 -17.25 -14.23
CA GLU A 268 12.20 -17.21 -13.58
C GLU A 268 12.22 -18.08 -12.31
N GLN A 269 11.77 -17.50 -11.21
CA GLN A 269 11.68 -18.19 -9.93
C GLN A 269 10.27 -18.08 -9.39
N THR A 270 9.63 -19.22 -9.19
CA THR A 270 8.34 -19.31 -8.52
C THR A 270 8.56 -19.83 -7.11
N GLN A 271 8.06 -19.10 -6.12
CA GLN A 271 8.00 -19.56 -4.73
C GLN A 271 7.02 -20.73 -4.66
N PRO A 272 7.42 -21.89 -4.16
CA PRO A 272 6.52 -23.04 -4.02
C PRO A 272 5.47 -22.78 -2.93
N LEU A 273 4.33 -23.48 -3.04
CA LEU A 273 3.22 -23.27 -2.11
C LEU A 273 3.61 -23.42 -0.63
N ASP A 274 4.41 -24.40 -0.30
CA ASP A 274 4.84 -24.70 1.07
C ASP A 274 5.64 -23.56 1.73
N GLU A 275 6.30 -22.71 0.92
CA GLU A 275 7.01 -21.53 1.43
C GLU A 275 6.06 -20.34 1.70
N VAL A 276 4.98 -20.22 0.92
CA VAL A 276 4.05 -19.07 0.97
C VAL A 276 2.71 -19.41 1.62
N GLU A 277 2.47 -20.68 1.94
CA GLU A 277 1.22 -21.17 2.53
C GLU A 277 0.81 -20.40 3.80
N PRO A 278 1.68 -20.15 4.78
CA PRO A 278 1.31 -19.37 5.97
C PRO A 278 0.81 -17.97 5.61
N GLN A 279 1.48 -17.30 4.68
CA GLN A 279 1.08 -15.95 4.22
C GLN A 279 -0.28 -15.98 3.52
N ILE A 280 -0.55 -17.01 2.71
CA ILE A 280 -1.85 -17.17 2.03
C ILE A 280 -2.96 -17.44 3.04
N ILE A 281 -2.71 -18.28 4.04
CA ILE A 281 -3.67 -18.54 5.13
C ILE A 281 -4.03 -17.25 5.85
N ASP A 282 -3.04 -16.47 6.26
CA ASP A 282 -3.26 -15.20 6.96
C ASP A 282 -4.08 -14.22 6.10
N GLN A 283 -3.75 -14.12 4.82
CA GLN A 283 -4.46 -13.23 3.88
C GLN A 283 -5.91 -13.66 3.65
N LEU A 284 -6.16 -14.95 3.46
CA LEU A 284 -7.50 -15.50 3.27
C LEU A 284 -8.33 -15.38 4.54
N ALA A 285 -7.75 -15.69 5.71
CA ALA A 285 -8.41 -15.54 7.00
C ALA A 285 -8.84 -14.08 7.24
N ALA A 286 -7.95 -13.12 6.99
CA ALA A 286 -8.27 -11.70 7.11
C ALA A 286 -9.43 -11.29 6.16
N THR A 287 -9.42 -11.77 4.92
CA THR A 287 -10.48 -11.51 3.94
C THR A 287 -11.81 -12.10 4.40
N GLN A 288 -11.82 -13.36 4.86
CA GLN A 288 -13.03 -14.02 5.38
C GLN A 288 -13.58 -13.32 6.62
N GLN A 289 -12.70 -12.84 7.50
CA GLN A 289 -13.11 -12.05 8.66
C GLN A 289 -13.76 -10.73 8.27
N GLU A 290 -13.20 -10.02 7.30
CA GLU A 290 -13.76 -8.77 6.79
C GLU A 290 -15.13 -8.99 6.12
N GLU A 291 -15.26 -10.02 5.28
CA GLU A 291 -16.53 -10.38 4.64
C GLU A 291 -17.61 -10.77 5.66
N ALA A 292 -17.25 -11.58 6.66
CA ALA A 292 -18.15 -11.98 7.72
C ALA A 292 -18.63 -10.78 8.55
N PHE A 293 -17.72 -9.86 8.88
CA PHE A 293 -18.05 -8.63 9.60
C PHE A 293 -18.93 -7.70 8.78
N THR A 294 -18.60 -7.49 7.51
CA THR A 294 -19.41 -6.68 6.59
C THR A 294 -20.84 -7.21 6.51
N LYS A 295 -20.99 -8.50 6.30
CA LYS A 295 -22.33 -9.14 6.25
C LYS A 295 -23.07 -9.02 7.58
N TRP A 296 -22.36 -9.13 8.69
CA TRP A 296 -22.95 -8.94 10.01
C TRP A 296 -23.42 -7.50 10.21
N ILE A 297 -22.65 -6.48 9.77
CA ILE A 297 -23.05 -5.07 9.82
C ILE A 297 -24.32 -4.86 8.99
N GLU A 298 -24.39 -5.37 7.77
CA GLU A 298 -25.59 -5.28 6.92
C GLU A 298 -26.84 -5.87 7.62
N ASP A 299 -26.68 -7.02 8.25
CA ASP A 299 -27.72 -7.65 9.06
C ASP A 299 -28.13 -6.78 10.27
N GLN A 300 -27.17 -6.15 10.94
CA GLN A 300 -27.45 -5.24 12.06
C GLN A 300 -28.13 -3.95 11.61
N GLU A 301 -27.72 -3.37 10.50
CA GLU A 301 -28.36 -2.17 9.93
C GLU A 301 -29.85 -2.42 9.68
N GLN A 302 -30.19 -3.57 9.10
CA GLN A 302 -31.58 -3.97 8.87
C GLN A 302 -32.35 -4.16 10.19
N LYS A 303 -31.77 -4.90 11.14
CA LYS A 303 -32.40 -5.21 12.46
C LYS A 303 -32.59 -3.95 13.29
N ARG A 304 -31.68 -3.00 13.22
CA ARG A 304 -31.66 -1.77 14.00
C ARG A 304 -32.36 -0.59 13.32
N ASN A 305 -32.99 -0.81 12.16
CA ASN A 305 -33.77 0.20 11.41
C ASN A 305 -32.94 1.48 11.16
N VAL A 306 -31.76 1.37 10.59
CA VAL A 306 -30.88 2.53 10.32
C VAL A 306 -31.58 3.54 9.43
N LYS A 307 -31.54 4.81 9.84
CA LYS A 307 -32.10 5.95 9.11
C LYS A 307 -31.05 7.03 8.96
N TYR A 308 -30.67 7.30 7.73
CA TYR A 308 -29.81 8.43 7.39
C TYR A 308 -30.64 9.71 7.25
N LEU A 309 -30.15 10.80 7.79
CA LEU A 309 -30.78 12.10 7.64
C LEU A 309 -30.54 12.67 6.21
N PRO A 310 -31.36 13.65 5.77
CA PRO A 310 -31.17 14.27 4.46
C PRO A 310 -29.72 14.81 4.27
N GLY A 311 -29.10 14.48 3.14
CA GLY A 311 -27.72 14.86 2.82
C GLY A 311 -26.66 13.82 3.22
N TYR A 312 -27.00 12.83 4.06
CA TYR A 312 -26.05 11.84 4.58
C TYR A 312 -26.34 10.40 4.10
N LYS A 313 -27.34 10.24 3.24
CA LYS A 313 -27.69 8.92 2.73
C LYS A 313 -26.60 8.41 1.81
N PRO A 314 -26.11 7.15 2.01
CA PRO A 314 -25.15 6.54 1.11
C PRO A 314 -25.57 6.61 -0.35
N ALA A 315 -24.61 6.78 -1.24
CA ALA A 315 -24.83 6.63 -2.67
C ALA A 315 -25.32 5.20 -2.94
N ALA A 316 -26.33 5.04 -3.82
CA ALA A 316 -26.79 3.71 -4.19
C ALA A 316 -25.59 2.95 -4.80
N GLN A 317 -25.25 1.80 -4.21
CA GLN A 317 -24.28 0.91 -4.80
C GLN A 317 -24.87 0.40 -6.11
N GLY A 318 -24.26 0.82 -7.25
CA GLY A 318 -24.66 0.45 -8.60
C GLY A 318 -24.24 -0.95 -8.97
#